data_e43abed7215bdd54664fdd297bcde69e
#
_entry.id   e43abed7215bdd54664fdd297bcde69e
#
_cell.length_a   1.000
_cell.length_b   1.000
_cell.length_c   1.000
_cell.angle_alpha   90.00
_cell.angle_beta   90.00
_cell.angle_gamma   90.00
#
_symmetry.space_group_name_H-M   'P 1'
#
loop_
_entity.id
_entity.type
_entity.pdbx_description
1 polymer ?
#
loop_
_entity_poly.entity_id
_entity_poly.type
_entity_poly.pdbx_seq_one_letter_code
_entity_poly.pdbx_strand_id
1 'polypeptide(L)'
;LISGLFLIVEKPAKHGDTIELPDMGISGTLLDIGTFSSKVRKFDGTVTRIPNEKFFTSNIRSLTLSTVRRADVSVGISYESDIDDAILAIKNEIQQTMPFVLQIPEPEFRVEELGDSSVNIHVFVWHPRDDWSQAQPILLTTVKRALDKSGIEIPFPQRVIWTGKD
;
A
#
# COMPACT_ATOMS: atom_id res chain seq x y z
N LEU A 1 31.12 -18.20 3.61
CA LEU A 1 31.59 -18.38 2.22
C LEU A 1 30.55 -19.06 1.33
N ILE A 2 29.80 -20.04 1.82
CA ILE A 2 28.80 -20.78 1.06
C ILE A 2 27.59 -19.90 0.69
N SER A 3 27.08 -19.08 1.61
CA SER A 3 25.91 -18.23 1.39
C SER A 3 26.10 -17.21 0.26
N GLY A 4 27.31 -16.65 0.12
CA GLY A 4 27.61 -15.73 -0.98
C GLY A 4 27.59 -16.39 -2.35
N LEU A 5 28.05 -17.66 -2.42
CA LEU A 5 28.01 -18.44 -3.66
C LEU A 5 26.57 -18.79 -4.06
N PHE A 6 25.71 -19.14 -3.09
CA PHE A 6 24.29 -19.40 -3.33
C PHE A 6 23.55 -18.18 -3.84
N LEU A 7 23.82 -16.98 -3.29
CA LEU A 7 23.21 -15.73 -3.79
C LEU A 7 23.56 -15.43 -5.26
N ILE A 8 24.80 -15.77 -5.65
CA ILE A 8 25.24 -15.59 -7.04
C ILE A 8 24.56 -16.58 -7.98
N VAL A 9 24.28 -17.79 -7.51
CA VAL A 9 23.64 -18.86 -8.30
C VAL A 9 22.13 -18.69 -8.37
N GLU A 10 21.46 -18.53 -7.24
CA GLU A 10 20.00 -18.42 -7.18
C GLU A 10 19.47 -17.05 -7.63
N LYS A 11 20.26 -15.99 -7.46
CA LYS A 11 19.91 -14.60 -7.82
C LYS A 11 18.49 -14.22 -7.37
N PRO A 12 18.20 -14.32 -6.06
CA PRO A 12 16.86 -13.99 -5.56
C PRO A 12 16.47 -12.53 -5.82
N ALA A 13 17.45 -11.67 -6.06
CA ALA A 13 17.30 -10.29 -6.50
C ALA A 13 18.48 -9.90 -7.39
N LYS A 14 18.27 -8.93 -8.29
CA LYS A 14 19.29 -8.43 -9.23
C LYS A 14 19.69 -7.01 -8.87
N HIS A 15 20.87 -6.61 -9.37
CA HIS A 15 21.27 -5.20 -9.32
C HIS A 15 20.17 -4.30 -9.92
N GLY A 16 19.79 -3.27 -9.18
CA GLY A 16 18.72 -2.35 -9.56
C GLY A 16 17.32 -2.73 -9.07
N ASP A 17 17.12 -3.96 -8.58
CA ASP A 17 15.84 -4.34 -8.01
C ASP A 17 15.56 -3.55 -6.72
N THR A 18 14.32 -3.14 -6.57
CA THR A 18 13.84 -2.60 -5.30
C THR A 18 13.31 -3.75 -4.45
N ILE A 19 13.87 -3.91 -3.27
CA ILE A 19 13.57 -5.00 -2.34
C ILE A 19 13.23 -4.47 -0.97
N GLU A 20 12.48 -5.26 -0.25
CA GLU A 20 12.22 -5.09 1.17
C GLU A 20 12.68 -6.33 1.92
N LEU A 21 13.38 -6.12 3.02
CA LEU A 21 13.82 -7.13 3.97
C LEU A 21 13.09 -6.88 5.29
N PRO A 22 11.87 -7.43 5.46
CA PRO A 22 11.01 -7.12 6.60
C PRO A 22 11.67 -7.43 7.95
N ASP A 23 12.41 -8.52 8.01
CA ASP A 23 13.10 -9.00 9.23
C ASP A 23 14.17 -8.01 9.75
N MET A 24 14.66 -7.14 8.86
CA MET A 24 15.68 -6.13 9.18
C MET A 24 15.15 -4.69 9.10
N GLY A 25 13.90 -4.49 8.68
CA GLY A 25 13.34 -3.16 8.47
C GLY A 25 14.06 -2.35 7.37
N ILE A 26 14.62 -3.04 6.36
CA ILE A 26 15.38 -2.41 5.27
C ILE A 26 14.55 -2.49 4.00
N SER A 27 14.33 -1.32 3.36
CA SER A 27 13.71 -1.22 2.05
C SER A 27 14.52 -0.29 1.16
N GLY A 28 14.75 -0.68 -0.09
CA GLY A 28 15.52 0.13 -1.02
C GLY A 28 15.98 -0.62 -2.26
N THR A 29 16.86 0.01 -3.02
CA THR A 29 17.41 -0.54 -4.26
C THR A 29 18.68 -1.33 -3.98
N LEU A 30 18.74 -2.57 -4.47
CA LEU A 30 19.92 -3.41 -4.40
C LEU A 30 21.00 -2.86 -5.35
N LEU A 31 22.11 -2.38 -4.78
CA LEU A 31 23.21 -1.80 -5.55
C LEU A 31 24.21 -2.85 -6.01
N ASP A 32 24.48 -3.83 -5.15
CA ASP A 32 25.52 -4.81 -5.42
C ASP A 32 25.36 -6.03 -4.52
N ILE A 33 25.73 -7.19 -5.05
CA ILE A 33 25.92 -8.44 -4.33
C ILE A 33 27.39 -8.81 -4.43
N GLY A 34 28.19 -8.41 -3.46
CA GLY A 34 29.61 -8.74 -3.40
C GLY A 34 29.84 -10.15 -2.82
N THR A 35 31.10 -10.53 -2.70
CA THR A 35 31.50 -11.86 -2.20
C THR A 35 31.04 -12.12 -0.75
N PHE A 36 31.10 -11.09 0.11
CA PHE A 36 30.81 -11.24 1.55
C PHE A 36 29.61 -10.45 2.01
N SER A 37 29.19 -9.45 1.25
CA SER A 37 28.08 -8.56 1.63
C SER A 37 27.38 -7.99 0.44
N SER A 38 26.09 -7.73 0.60
CA SER A 38 25.23 -7.01 -0.32
C SER A 38 25.04 -5.56 0.14
N LYS A 39 24.80 -4.65 -0.79
CA LYS A 39 24.58 -3.22 -0.51
C LYS A 39 23.20 -2.83 -0.99
N VAL A 40 22.41 -2.21 -0.12
CA VAL A 40 21.07 -1.68 -0.41
C VAL A 40 21.08 -0.19 -0.17
N ARG A 41 20.71 0.61 -1.17
CA ARG A 41 20.46 2.04 -1.02
C ARG A 41 19.00 2.25 -0.63
N LYS A 42 18.79 2.74 0.58
CA LYS A 42 17.46 3.07 1.10
C LYS A 42 16.86 4.28 0.37
N PHE A 43 15.56 4.49 0.52
CA PHE A 43 14.86 5.61 -0.11
C PHE A 43 15.30 6.99 0.43
N ASP A 44 15.87 7.03 1.62
CA ASP A 44 16.49 8.24 2.21
C ASP A 44 17.90 8.54 1.66
N GLY A 45 18.39 7.72 0.71
CA GLY A 45 19.72 7.84 0.10
C GLY A 45 20.86 7.18 0.87
N THR A 46 20.63 6.68 2.07
CA THR A 46 21.66 5.96 2.86
C THR A 46 21.92 4.57 2.27
N VAL A 47 23.17 4.10 2.40
CA VAL A 47 23.57 2.77 1.93
C VAL A 47 23.80 1.86 3.12
N THR A 48 23.03 0.77 3.17
CA THR A 48 23.19 -0.27 4.18
C THR A 48 23.98 -1.44 3.59
N ARG A 49 25.00 -1.87 4.28
CA ARG A 49 25.78 -3.06 3.98
C ARG A 49 25.26 -4.22 4.81
N ILE A 50 24.91 -5.32 4.14
CA ILE A 50 24.29 -6.49 4.75
C ILE A 50 25.22 -7.70 4.50
N PRO A 51 25.68 -8.43 5.53
CA PRO A 51 26.39 -9.69 5.33
C PRO A 51 25.56 -10.67 4.50
N ASN A 52 26.17 -11.34 3.52
CA ASN A 52 25.43 -12.24 2.62
C ASN A 52 24.72 -13.38 3.34
N GLU A 53 25.23 -13.85 4.46
CA GLU A 53 24.57 -14.85 5.30
C GLU A 53 23.21 -14.36 5.78
N LYS A 54 23.14 -13.12 6.31
CA LYS A 54 21.88 -12.51 6.75
C LYS A 54 20.95 -12.21 5.58
N PHE A 55 21.51 -11.75 4.46
CA PHE A 55 20.72 -11.48 3.26
C PHE A 55 20.07 -12.75 2.73
N PHE A 56 20.80 -13.86 2.68
CA PHE A 56 20.31 -15.16 2.19
C PHE A 56 19.24 -15.79 3.10
N THR A 57 19.39 -15.62 4.42
CA THR A 57 18.46 -16.20 5.41
C THR A 57 17.22 -15.35 5.67
N SER A 58 17.21 -14.12 5.18
CA SER A 58 16.09 -13.19 5.37
C SER A 58 14.96 -13.43 4.35
N ASN A 59 13.75 -13.07 4.77
CA ASN A 59 12.65 -12.94 3.82
C ASN A 59 12.91 -11.78 2.87
N ILE A 60 12.92 -12.05 1.57
CA ILE A 60 13.12 -11.04 0.54
C ILE A 60 11.80 -10.81 -0.19
N ARG A 61 11.23 -9.61 -0.04
CA ARG A 61 10.08 -9.17 -0.80
C ARG A 61 10.56 -8.31 -1.97
N SER A 62 10.41 -8.79 -3.20
CA SER A 62 10.71 -7.97 -4.38
C SER A 62 9.56 -7.01 -4.66
N LEU A 63 9.89 -5.72 -4.78
CA LEU A 63 8.95 -4.68 -5.12
C LEU A 63 8.95 -4.38 -6.63
N THR A 64 9.89 -4.97 -7.38
CA THR A 64 10.09 -4.76 -8.83
C THR A 64 9.81 -5.98 -9.69
N LEU A 65 9.63 -7.15 -9.09
CA LEU A 65 9.38 -8.39 -9.84
C LEU A 65 8.01 -8.37 -10.54
N SER A 66 6.98 -7.88 -9.86
CA SER A 66 5.64 -7.76 -10.45
C SER A 66 5.54 -6.50 -11.30
N THR A 67 4.89 -6.60 -12.45
CA THR A 67 4.63 -5.46 -13.35
C THR A 67 3.48 -4.59 -12.88
N VAL A 68 2.61 -5.13 -12.04
CA VAL A 68 1.47 -4.45 -11.44
C VAL A 68 1.50 -4.60 -9.92
N ARG A 69 0.94 -3.61 -9.22
CA ARG A 69 0.79 -3.59 -7.77
C ARG A 69 -0.60 -3.13 -7.38
N ARG A 70 -0.97 -3.39 -6.15
CA ARG A 70 -2.24 -2.94 -5.59
C ARG A 70 -1.98 -1.87 -4.54
N ALA A 71 -2.77 -0.80 -4.59
CA ALA A 71 -2.90 0.19 -3.54
C ALA A 71 -4.24 -0.02 -2.82
N ASP A 72 -4.22 0.09 -1.51
CA ASP A 72 -5.36 -0.19 -0.65
C ASP A 72 -5.61 1.02 0.27
N VAL A 73 -6.86 1.40 0.45
CA VAL A 73 -7.27 2.44 1.40
C VAL A 73 -8.56 2.01 2.09
N SER A 74 -8.61 2.15 3.40
CA SER A 74 -9.84 2.01 4.18
C SER A 74 -10.36 3.39 4.56
N VAL A 75 -11.67 3.60 4.43
CA VAL A 75 -12.35 4.83 4.82
C VAL A 75 -13.65 4.51 5.54
N GLY A 76 -13.91 5.20 6.64
CA GLY A 76 -15.17 5.10 7.38
C GLY A 76 -16.17 6.15 6.90
N ILE A 77 -17.39 5.75 6.64
CA ILE A 77 -18.51 6.66 6.37
C ILE A 77 -19.53 6.60 7.50
N SER A 78 -20.36 7.64 7.63
CA SER A 78 -21.44 7.66 8.62
C SER A 78 -22.43 6.52 8.39
N TYR A 79 -23.01 5.98 9.47
CA TYR A 79 -24.10 5.00 9.39
C TYR A 79 -25.37 5.54 8.72
N GLU A 80 -25.50 6.87 8.64
CA GLU A 80 -26.61 7.54 7.95
C GLU A 80 -26.39 7.68 6.44
N SER A 81 -25.16 7.42 5.97
CA SER A 81 -24.80 7.51 4.55
C SER A 81 -25.14 6.23 3.81
N ASP A 82 -25.54 6.37 2.56
CA ASP A 82 -25.76 5.23 1.67
C ASP A 82 -24.40 4.67 1.18
N ILE A 83 -24.23 3.36 1.33
CA ILE A 83 -22.98 2.67 0.99
C ILE A 83 -22.77 2.63 -0.52
N ASP A 84 -23.85 2.38 -1.28
CA ASP A 84 -23.77 2.26 -2.74
C ASP A 84 -23.48 3.62 -3.37
N ASP A 85 -24.06 4.70 -2.84
CA ASP A 85 -23.76 6.07 -3.27
C ASP A 85 -22.29 6.43 -2.97
N ALA A 86 -21.75 6.03 -1.82
CA ALA A 86 -20.36 6.23 -1.47
C ALA A 86 -19.42 5.50 -2.43
N ILE A 87 -19.69 4.22 -2.71
CA ILE A 87 -18.91 3.40 -3.65
C ILE A 87 -18.96 4.01 -5.05
N LEU A 88 -20.13 4.42 -5.51
CA LEU A 88 -20.32 5.03 -6.83
C LEU A 88 -19.52 6.34 -6.95
N ALA A 89 -19.60 7.20 -5.92
CA ALA A 89 -18.85 8.45 -5.87
C ALA A 89 -17.34 8.22 -5.95
N ILE A 90 -16.83 7.28 -5.16
CA ILE A 90 -15.39 6.94 -5.15
C ILE A 90 -14.98 6.36 -6.50
N LYS A 91 -15.76 5.42 -7.06
CA LYS A 91 -15.47 4.82 -8.37
C LYS A 91 -15.38 5.87 -9.48
N ASN A 92 -16.33 6.79 -9.54
CA ASN A 92 -16.34 7.86 -10.53
C ASN A 92 -15.13 8.80 -10.39
N GLU A 93 -14.79 9.19 -9.17
CA GLU A 93 -13.64 10.06 -8.92
C GLU A 93 -12.31 9.37 -9.27
N ILE A 94 -12.16 8.07 -8.98
CA ILE A 94 -10.98 7.28 -9.39
C ILE A 94 -10.86 7.30 -10.92
N GLN A 95 -11.94 7.04 -11.66
CA GLN A 95 -11.91 7.04 -13.13
C GLN A 95 -11.49 8.39 -13.71
N GLN A 96 -11.88 9.50 -13.06
CA GLN A 96 -11.58 10.85 -13.53
C GLN A 96 -10.17 11.32 -13.17
N THR A 97 -9.66 10.96 -12.00
CA THR A 97 -8.44 11.55 -11.44
C THR A 97 -7.25 10.62 -11.39
N MET A 98 -7.45 9.31 -11.60
CA MET A 98 -6.38 8.30 -11.55
C MET A 98 -6.30 7.50 -12.86
N PRO A 99 -5.89 8.12 -13.98
CA PRO A 99 -5.88 7.46 -15.30
C PRO A 99 -4.91 6.28 -15.39
N PHE A 100 -3.97 6.15 -14.47
CA PHE A 100 -3.02 5.04 -14.36
C PHE A 100 -3.61 3.80 -13.66
N VAL A 101 -4.78 3.90 -13.03
CA VAL A 101 -5.45 2.74 -12.43
C VAL A 101 -5.96 1.81 -13.53
N LEU A 102 -5.67 0.52 -13.37
CA LEU A 102 -6.09 -0.49 -14.34
C LEU A 102 -7.60 -0.67 -14.33
N GLN A 103 -8.14 -0.89 -15.51
CA GLN A 103 -9.56 -1.25 -15.69
C GLN A 103 -9.79 -2.76 -15.56
N ILE A 104 -8.75 -3.56 -15.69
CA ILE A 104 -8.74 -5.01 -15.51
C ILE A 104 -7.47 -5.40 -14.74
N PRO A 105 -7.59 -5.88 -13.50
CA PRO A 105 -8.82 -5.99 -12.70
C PRO A 105 -9.42 -4.63 -12.35
N GLU A 106 -10.76 -4.56 -12.30
CA GLU A 106 -11.47 -3.35 -11.87
C GLU A 106 -11.12 -2.96 -10.42
N PRO A 107 -11.27 -1.67 -10.04
CA PRO A 107 -11.31 -1.26 -8.64
C PRO A 107 -12.36 -2.05 -7.87
N GLU A 108 -11.95 -2.59 -6.73
CA GLU A 108 -12.80 -3.40 -5.86
C GLU A 108 -13.14 -2.62 -4.59
N PHE A 109 -14.38 -2.76 -4.12
CA PHE A 109 -14.90 -2.12 -2.92
C PHE A 109 -15.49 -3.18 -2.01
N ARG A 110 -15.11 -3.15 -0.73
CA ARG A 110 -15.64 -4.10 0.26
C ARG A 110 -16.04 -3.35 1.52
N VAL A 111 -17.22 -3.62 2.04
CA VAL A 111 -17.52 -3.26 3.42
C VAL A 111 -16.77 -4.24 4.30
N GLU A 112 -15.83 -3.76 5.07
CA GLU A 112 -14.92 -4.59 5.85
C GLU A 112 -15.39 -4.75 7.29
N GLU A 113 -15.94 -3.68 7.86
CA GLU A 113 -16.33 -3.64 9.25
C GLU A 113 -17.46 -2.64 9.48
N LEU A 114 -18.36 -3.01 10.40
CA LEU A 114 -19.32 -2.10 11.02
C LEU A 114 -18.70 -1.64 12.35
N GLY A 115 -17.93 -0.56 12.29
CA GLY A 115 -17.15 -0.06 13.41
C GLY A 115 -18.00 0.73 14.41
N ASP A 116 -17.39 1.17 15.52
CA ASP A 116 -18.07 1.87 16.63
C ASP A 116 -18.75 3.17 16.19
N SER A 117 -18.23 3.86 15.20
CA SER A 117 -18.73 5.17 14.75
C SER A 117 -18.85 5.30 13.24
N SER A 118 -18.50 4.27 12.48
CA SER A 118 -18.47 4.30 11.02
C SER A 118 -18.68 2.94 10.38
N VAL A 119 -19.17 2.94 9.15
CA VAL A 119 -19.12 1.78 8.25
C VAL A 119 -17.82 1.87 7.45
N ASN A 120 -16.93 0.90 7.61
CA ASN A 120 -15.62 0.92 6.97
C ASN A 120 -15.66 0.26 5.59
N ILE A 121 -15.32 1.04 4.57
CA ILE A 121 -15.22 0.59 3.18
C ILE A 121 -13.74 0.49 2.82
N HIS A 122 -13.32 -0.68 2.36
CA HIS A 122 -11.98 -0.91 1.84
C HIS A 122 -11.98 -0.80 0.32
N VAL A 123 -11.10 0.01 -0.21
CA VAL A 123 -10.96 0.29 -1.64
C VAL A 123 -9.65 -0.28 -2.13
N PHE A 124 -9.70 -1.10 -3.17
CA PHE A 124 -8.53 -1.74 -3.79
C PHE A 124 -8.42 -1.28 -5.24
N VAL A 125 -7.25 -0.79 -5.63
CA VAL A 125 -6.96 -0.42 -7.02
C VAL A 125 -5.66 -1.04 -7.49
N TRP A 126 -5.65 -1.55 -8.72
CA TRP A 126 -4.44 -2.06 -9.36
C TRP A 126 -3.83 -0.99 -10.25
N HIS A 127 -2.52 -0.89 -10.24
CA HIS A 127 -1.76 0.12 -10.96
C HIS A 127 -0.43 -0.44 -11.48
N PRO A 128 0.18 0.17 -12.52
CA PRO A 128 1.53 -0.17 -12.93
C PRO A 128 2.53 -0.02 -11.77
N ARG A 129 3.50 -0.92 -11.72
CA ARG A 129 4.53 -0.91 -10.67
C ARG A 129 5.21 0.46 -10.51
N ASP A 130 5.45 1.16 -11.60
CA ASP A 130 6.21 2.41 -11.59
C ASP A 130 5.49 3.55 -10.87
N ASP A 131 4.17 3.45 -10.71
CA ASP A 131 3.32 4.41 -9.98
C ASP A 131 3.23 4.13 -8.47
N TRP A 132 3.98 3.16 -7.95
CA TRP A 132 3.84 2.66 -6.58
C TRP A 132 3.97 3.73 -5.49
N SER A 133 4.86 4.72 -5.70
CA SER A 133 5.12 5.77 -4.69
C SER A 133 4.00 6.80 -4.60
N GLN A 134 3.24 6.97 -5.68
CA GLN A 134 2.18 7.97 -5.78
C GLN A 134 0.77 7.36 -5.69
N ALA A 135 0.60 6.08 -6.02
CA ALA A 135 -0.72 5.46 -6.12
C ALA A 135 -1.51 5.53 -4.81
N GLN A 136 -0.92 5.15 -3.69
CA GLN A 136 -1.60 5.15 -2.40
C GLN A 136 -1.91 6.56 -1.87
N PRO A 137 -0.99 7.55 -1.85
CA PRO A 137 -1.31 8.92 -1.47
C PRO A 137 -2.39 9.56 -2.36
N ILE A 138 -2.34 9.34 -3.67
CA ILE A 138 -3.34 9.85 -4.59
C ILE A 138 -4.69 9.18 -4.33
N LEU A 139 -4.73 7.84 -4.15
CA LEU A 139 -5.97 7.12 -3.84
C LEU A 139 -6.63 7.66 -2.58
N LEU A 140 -5.88 7.85 -1.49
CA LEU A 140 -6.40 8.39 -0.24
C LEU A 140 -7.03 9.79 -0.43
N THR A 141 -6.33 10.66 -1.18
CA THR A 141 -6.81 12.00 -1.48
C THR A 141 -8.06 11.96 -2.38
N THR A 142 -8.07 11.05 -3.35
CA THR A 142 -9.19 10.86 -4.28
C THR A 142 -10.45 10.38 -3.55
N VAL A 143 -10.31 9.40 -2.66
CA VAL A 143 -11.41 8.90 -1.83
C VAL A 143 -11.99 10.01 -0.96
N LYS A 144 -11.13 10.78 -0.27
CA LYS A 144 -11.59 11.92 0.55
C LYS A 144 -12.35 12.95 -0.28
N ARG A 145 -11.81 13.30 -1.44
CA ARG A 145 -12.45 14.28 -2.35
C ARG A 145 -13.78 13.80 -2.89
N ALA A 146 -13.88 12.51 -3.23
CA ALA A 146 -15.12 11.90 -3.73
C ALA A 146 -16.25 12.03 -2.71
N LEU A 147 -15.97 11.67 -1.46
CA LEU A 147 -16.93 11.73 -0.38
C LEU A 147 -17.35 13.18 -0.08
N ASP A 148 -16.39 14.12 -0.03
CA ASP A 148 -16.68 15.54 0.17
C ASP A 148 -17.59 16.12 -0.91
N LYS A 149 -17.30 15.84 -2.19
CA LYS A 149 -18.11 16.30 -3.33
C LYS A 149 -19.53 15.75 -3.31
N SER A 150 -19.71 14.56 -2.78
CA SER A 150 -21.01 13.89 -2.71
C SER A 150 -21.76 14.15 -1.40
N GLY A 151 -21.17 14.96 -0.50
CA GLY A 151 -21.77 15.28 0.80
C GLY A 151 -21.85 14.09 1.76
N ILE A 152 -21.03 13.06 1.52
CA ILE A 152 -20.98 11.87 2.36
C ILE A 152 -20.00 12.12 3.52
N GLU A 153 -20.51 11.99 4.75
CA GLU A 153 -19.78 12.32 5.94
C GLU A 153 -18.78 11.22 6.31
N ILE A 154 -17.54 11.62 6.62
CA ILE A 154 -16.55 10.82 7.35
C ILE A 154 -16.70 11.20 8.81
N PRO A 155 -17.32 10.35 9.65
CA PRO A 155 -17.72 10.74 10.99
C PRO A 155 -16.53 10.90 11.94
N PHE A 156 -16.64 11.86 12.83
CA PHE A 156 -15.81 11.88 14.03
C PHE A 156 -16.26 10.78 15.01
N PRO A 157 -15.45 10.42 16.01
CA PRO A 157 -15.88 9.50 17.05
C PRO A 157 -17.21 9.94 17.68
N GLN A 158 -18.22 9.08 17.63
CA GLN A 158 -19.57 9.35 18.13
C GLN A 158 -19.72 8.82 19.56
N ARG A 159 -20.45 9.55 20.40
CA ARG A 159 -20.84 9.10 21.75
C ARG A 159 -22.28 9.49 22.02
N VAL A 160 -23.07 8.54 22.46
CA VAL A 160 -24.43 8.81 22.96
C VAL A 160 -24.34 9.10 24.46
N ILE A 161 -24.79 10.29 24.86
CA ILE A 161 -24.84 10.70 26.27
C ILE A 161 -26.29 10.65 26.72
N TRP A 162 -26.58 9.76 27.69
CA TRP A 162 -27.89 9.72 28.36
C TRP A 162 -27.85 10.63 29.57
N THR A 163 -28.58 11.73 29.48
CA THR A 163 -28.84 12.58 30.69
C THR A 163 -30.07 12.03 31.40
N GLY A 164 -29.89 11.41 32.55
CA GLY A 164 -31.03 10.99 33.42
C GLY A 164 -31.88 12.22 33.76
N LYS A 165 -33.19 12.13 33.61
CA LYS A 165 -34.10 13.04 34.26
C LYS A 165 -34.27 12.55 35.69
N ASP A 166 -33.85 13.36 36.69
CA ASP A 166 -34.26 13.20 38.07
C ASP A 166 -35.77 13.34 38.20
#